data_e0bc354c6f3446c6af465fbe646f33f2
#
_entry.id   e0bc354c6f3446c6af465fbe646f33f2
#
_cell.length_a   1.000
_cell.length_b   1.000
_cell.length_c   1.000
_cell.angle_alpha   90.00
_cell.angle_beta   90.00
_cell.angle_gamma   90.00
#
_symmetry.space_group_name_H-M   'P 1'
#
loop_
_entity.id
_entity.type
_entity.pdbx_description
1 polymer ?
#
loop_
_entity_poly.entity_id
_entity_poly.type
_entity_poly.pdbx_seq_one_letter_code
_entity_poly.pdbx_strand_id
1 'polypeptide(L)'
;MLFLAVMCAAISDSHTLQVTLQREIMTVFAEKVFLSGEKTLELVQALLVTVSWYWPVENQEELKFYQLIHIAGVVAIDIGLGRKASPRRAGSCLRVGQGNTPFRRSGVSDPATIECRRTWLGCYFLACNTSISLHRPSLIRWTSFMTESLDILESSLDAAPTDKYFCHLVQQHRLGEDIGGQFSLDDPSNMVDINDARTQYSLKALERDLEKIHKDVPEDLKRRE
;
A
#
# COMPACT_ATOMS: atom_id res chain seq x y z
N MET A 1 -8.67 -2.59 16.96
CA MET A 1 -8.11 -1.52 16.12
C MET A 1 -8.69 -1.56 14.72
N LEU A 2 -8.54 -2.66 13.98
CA LEU A 2 -9.14 -2.85 12.66
C LEU A 2 -10.66 -2.68 12.69
N PHE A 3 -11.35 -3.24 13.68
CA PHE A 3 -12.79 -3.06 13.85
C PHE A 3 -13.18 -1.56 13.93
N LEU A 4 -12.44 -0.75 14.69
CA LEU A 4 -12.70 0.69 14.78
C LEU A 4 -12.50 1.39 13.43
N ALA A 5 -11.46 1.03 12.66
CA ALA A 5 -11.23 1.56 11.31
C ALA A 5 -12.39 1.21 10.36
N VAL A 6 -12.86 -0.02 10.39
CA VAL A 6 -14.03 -0.47 9.59
C VAL A 6 -15.30 0.27 10.01
N MET A 7 -15.54 0.48 11.29
CA MET A 7 -16.67 1.27 11.78
C MET A 7 -16.61 2.72 11.30
N CYS A 8 -15.41 3.35 11.33
CA CYS A 8 -15.24 4.70 10.79
C CYS A 8 -15.56 4.78 9.30
N ALA A 9 -15.16 3.75 8.53
CA ALA A 9 -15.43 3.67 7.10
C ALA A 9 -16.91 3.43 6.77
N ALA A 10 -17.62 2.65 7.62
CA ALA A 10 -19.00 2.26 7.38
C ALA A 10 -20.05 3.32 7.75
N ILE A 11 -19.68 4.27 8.63
CA ILE A 11 -20.62 5.30 9.09
C ILE A 11 -20.63 6.47 8.11
N SER A 12 -21.69 6.57 7.32
CA SER A 12 -21.92 7.67 6.38
C SER A 12 -23.04 8.63 6.83
N ASP A 13 -23.91 8.19 7.75
CA ASP A 13 -25.19 8.88 8.02
C ASP A 13 -25.10 9.96 9.10
N SER A 14 -24.01 9.98 9.90
CA SER A 14 -23.84 10.93 11.00
C SER A 14 -22.46 11.57 11.01
N HIS A 15 -22.39 12.78 10.53
CA HIS A 15 -21.14 13.56 10.50
C HIS A 15 -20.50 13.71 11.89
N THR A 16 -21.30 13.99 12.93
CA THR A 16 -20.78 14.16 14.29
C THR A 16 -20.14 12.87 14.83
N LEU A 17 -20.78 11.72 14.60
CA LEU A 17 -20.26 10.42 15.01
C LEU A 17 -18.98 10.07 14.23
N GLN A 18 -18.96 10.36 12.93
CA GLN A 18 -17.81 10.10 12.06
C GLN A 18 -16.58 10.91 12.53
N VAL A 19 -16.73 12.20 12.80
CA VAL A 19 -15.64 13.06 13.32
C VAL A 19 -15.15 12.55 14.68
N THR A 20 -16.07 12.12 15.55
CA THR A 20 -15.69 11.56 16.85
C THR A 20 -14.87 10.27 16.70
N LEU A 21 -15.34 9.32 15.90
CA LEU A 21 -14.64 8.06 15.66
C LEU A 21 -13.29 8.27 14.97
N GLN A 22 -13.21 9.23 14.06
CA GLN A 22 -11.96 9.56 13.39
C GLN A 22 -10.93 10.13 14.38
N ARG A 23 -11.35 10.96 15.33
CA ARG A 23 -10.47 11.43 16.40
C ARG A 23 -9.99 10.30 17.30
N GLU A 24 -10.90 9.41 17.67
CA GLU A 24 -10.58 8.22 18.50
C GLU A 24 -9.57 7.30 17.78
N ILE A 25 -9.76 6.99 16.50
CA ILE A 25 -8.82 6.12 15.79
C ILE A 25 -7.44 6.77 15.64
N MET A 26 -7.36 8.08 15.42
CA MET A 26 -6.08 8.80 15.39
C MET A 26 -5.38 8.79 16.74
N THR A 27 -6.12 8.88 17.84
CA THR A 27 -5.58 8.74 19.21
C THR A 27 -5.03 7.33 19.41
N VAL A 28 -5.77 6.29 19.02
CA VAL A 28 -5.32 4.90 19.10
C VAL A 28 -4.06 4.69 18.26
N PHE A 29 -3.98 5.23 17.04
CA PHE A 29 -2.76 5.15 16.24
C PHE A 29 -1.57 5.84 16.89
N ALA A 30 -1.76 7.02 17.47
CA ALA A 30 -0.70 7.72 18.19
C ALA A 30 -0.17 6.89 19.37
N GLU A 31 -1.05 6.32 20.17
CA GLU A 31 -0.68 5.46 21.31
C GLU A 31 0.04 4.18 20.84
N LYS A 32 -0.50 3.49 19.84
CA LYS A 32 0.01 2.20 19.38
C LYS A 32 1.32 2.34 18.60
N VAL A 33 1.41 3.31 17.69
CA VAL A 33 2.59 3.51 16.85
C VAL A 33 3.71 4.22 17.60
N PHE A 34 3.41 5.37 18.20
CA PHE A 34 4.45 6.25 18.73
C PHE A 34 4.76 6.01 20.22
N LEU A 35 3.77 5.67 21.05
CA LEU A 35 4.00 5.47 22.47
C LEU A 35 4.39 4.01 22.78
N SER A 36 3.67 3.03 22.24
CA SER A 36 3.95 1.61 22.53
C SER A 36 4.86 0.92 21.50
N GLY A 37 5.05 1.51 20.31
CA GLY A 37 5.87 0.92 19.25
C GLY A 37 5.32 -0.42 18.75
N GLU A 38 3.99 -0.61 18.77
CA GLU A 38 3.34 -1.84 18.36
C GLU A 38 3.51 -2.08 16.87
N LYS A 39 3.79 -3.35 16.48
CA LYS A 39 4.01 -3.77 15.11
C LYS A 39 3.24 -5.05 14.86
N THR A 40 2.02 -4.91 14.34
CA THR A 40 1.12 -6.03 14.08
C THR A 40 0.50 -5.93 12.70
N LEU A 41 0.06 -7.07 12.14
CA LEU A 41 -0.67 -7.09 10.87
C LEU A 41 -1.97 -6.29 10.97
N GLU A 42 -2.68 -6.43 12.10
CA GLU A 42 -3.92 -5.70 12.36
C GLU A 42 -3.72 -4.18 12.32
N LEU A 43 -2.59 -3.67 12.86
CA LEU A 43 -2.26 -2.24 12.81
C LEU A 43 -2.08 -1.78 11.35
N VAL A 44 -1.35 -2.56 10.53
CA VAL A 44 -1.17 -2.24 9.11
C VAL A 44 -2.53 -2.20 8.40
N GLN A 45 -3.36 -3.22 8.59
CA GLN A 45 -4.70 -3.29 7.98
C GLN A 45 -5.60 -2.13 8.42
N ALA A 46 -5.57 -1.76 9.70
CA ALA A 46 -6.34 -0.63 10.21
C ALA A 46 -5.90 0.70 9.56
N LEU A 47 -4.60 0.92 9.40
CA LEU A 47 -4.06 2.08 8.70
C LEU A 47 -4.49 2.11 7.23
N LEU A 48 -4.43 0.95 6.52
CA LEU A 48 -4.87 0.86 5.13
C LEU A 48 -6.36 1.20 4.97
N VAL A 49 -7.23 0.65 5.81
CA VAL A 49 -8.67 0.96 5.80
C VAL A 49 -8.89 2.45 6.07
N THR A 50 -8.21 3.02 7.06
CA THR A 50 -8.35 4.45 7.39
C THR A 50 -7.90 5.36 6.25
N VAL A 51 -6.84 4.99 5.52
CA VAL A 51 -6.37 5.76 4.35
C VAL A 51 -7.33 5.62 3.16
N SER A 52 -7.84 4.41 2.90
CA SER A 52 -8.79 4.16 1.80
C SER A 52 -10.10 4.93 1.97
N TRP A 53 -10.55 5.12 3.20
CA TRP A 53 -11.77 5.83 3.57
C TRP A 53 -11.44 7.12 4.33
N TYR A 54 -10.39 7.81 3.87
CA TYR A 54 -9.94 9.03 4.53
C TYR A 54 -10.97 10.15 4.39
N TRP A 55 -11.44 10.64 5.53
CA TRP A 55 -12.36 11.76 5.55
C TRP A 55 -11.61 13.08 5.35
N PRO A 56 -12.04 13.93 4.40
CA PRO A 56 -11.39 15.21 4.20
C PRO A 56 -11.48 16.09 5.45
N VAL A 57 -10.35 16.66 5.82
CA VAL A 57 -10.26 17.68 6.87
C VAL A 57 -10.59 19.06 6.28
N GLU A 58 -11.01 20.00 7.13
CA GLU A 58 -11.37 21.35 6.69
C GLU A 58 -10.17 22.11 6.09
N ASN A 59 -8.97 21.85 6.61
CA ASN A 59 -7.74 22.47 6.16
C ASN A 59 -6.84 21.47 5.46
N GLN A 60 -6.38 21.77 4.24
CA GLN A 60 -5.46 20.91 3.47
C GLN A 60 -4.12 20.66 4.17
N GLU A 61 -3.67 21.58 5.01
CA GLU A 61 -2.44 21.44 5.81
C GLU A 61 -2.52 20.31 6.85
N GLU A 62 -3.73 19.88 7.21
CA GLU A 62 -3.98 18.80 8.17
C GLU A 62 -4.08 17.42 7.51
N LEU A 63 -3.91 17.31 6.19
CA LEU A 63 -3.97 16.06 5.46
C LEU A 63 -2.85 15.11 5.92
N LYS A 64 -3.22 13.96 6.48
CA LYS A 64 -2.29 12.99 7.08
C LYS A 64 -2.20 11.67 6.28
N PHE A 65 -2.98 11.49 5.23
CA PHE A 65 -3.04 10.21 4.52
C PHE A 65 -1.68 9.77 3.96
N TYR A 66 -0.86 10.68 3.45
CA TYR A 66 0.49 10.39 2.99
C TYR A 66 1.39 9.89 4.13
N GLN A 67 1.28 10.49 5.31
CA GLN A 67 2.02 10.05 6.50
C GLN A 67 1.53 8.67 6.97
N LEU A 68 0.23 8.48 7.06
CA LEU A 68 -0.38 7.24 7.55
C LEU A 68 -0.01 6.05 6.67
N ILE A 69 -0.05 6.20 5.32
CA ILE A 69 0.32 5.10 4.44
C ILE A 69 1.81 4.76 4.52
N HIS A 70 2.68 5.76 4.72
CA HIS A 70 4.11 5.49 4.91
C HIS A 70 4.40 4.83 6.25
N ILE A 71 3.67 5.18 7.32
CA ILE A 71 3.71 4.47 8.60
C ILE A 71 3.28 3.02 8.40
N ALA A 72 2.16 2.77 7.70
CA ALA A 72 1.71 1.41 7.39
C ALA A 72 2.78 0.61 6.64
N GLY A 73 3.41 1.21 5.62
CA GLY A 73 4.50 0.61 4.87
C GLY A 73 5.73 0.26 5.71
N VAL A 74 6.15 1.17 6.61
CA VAL A 74 7.28 0.94 7.52
C VAL A 74 6.96 -0.20 8.48
N VAL A 75 5.77 -0.20 9.11
CA VAL A 75 5.35 -1.29 10.00
C VAL A 75 5.28 -2.61 9.24
N ALA A 76 4.73 -2.62 8.02
CA ALA A 76 4.66 -3.81 7.16
C ALA A 76 6.05 -4.39 6.84
N ILE A 77 7.03 -3.53 6.53
CA ILE A 77 8.43 -3.92 6.32
C ILE A 77 9.02 -4.51 7.61
N ASP A 78 8.78 -3.89 8.75
CA ASP A 78 9.31 -4.32 10.05
C ASP A 78 8.78 -5.68 10.47
N ILE A 79 7.50 -5.98 10.24
CA ILE A 79 6.92 -7.31 10.49
C ILE A 79 7.23 -8.34 9.39
N GLY A 80 7.86 -7.91 8.30
CA GLY A 80 8.41 -8.79 7.27
C GLY A 80 7.48 -9.13 6.12
N LEU A 81 6.40 -8.35 5.87
CA LEU A 81 5.44 -8.65 4.79
C LEU A 81 6.05 -8.57 3.39
N GLY A 82 7.03 -7.69 3.17
CA GLY A 82 7.62 -7.43 1.85
C GLY A 82 8.65 -8.46 1.35
N ARG A 83 8.73 -9.64 1.97
CA ARG A 83 9.76 -10.64 1.62
C ARG A 83 9.31 -12.07 1.90
N LYS A 84 9.89 -13.01 1.14
CA LYS A 84 9.74 -14.44 1.43
C LYS A 84 10.33 -14.79 2.79
N ALA A 85 9.66 -15.67 3.54
CA ALA A 85 10.24 -16.29 4.72
C ALA A 85 11.50 -17.05 4.29
N SER A 86 12.66 -16.66 4.82
CA SER A 86 13.92 -17.39 4.55
C SER A 86 14.23 -18.31 5.72
N PRO A 87 14.33 -19.63 5.50
CA PRO A 87 14.68 -20.57 6.56
C PRO A 87 16.06 -20.28 7.19
N ARG A 88 16.96 -19.62 6.43
CA ARG A 88 18.34 -19.34 6.85
C ARG A 88 18.49 -18.12 7.79
N ARG A 89 17.45 -17.31 8.00
CA ARG A 89 17.55 -16.09 8.81
C ARG A 89 16.93 -16.18 10.20
N ALA A 90 16.38 -17.33 10.58
CA ALA A 90 15.92 -17.56 11.96
C ALA A 90 17.06 -17.49 13.00
N GLY A 91 18.33 -17.60 12.57
CA GLY A 91 19.51 -17.57 13.43
C GLY A 91 20.45 -16.37 13.26
N SER A 92 20.25 -15.50 12.27
CA SER A 92 21.13 -14.35 12.02
C SER A 92 20.57 -13.07 12.65
N CYS A 93 20.55 -13.04 13.99
CA CYS A 93 20.53 -11.77 14.70
C CYS A 93 21.90 -11.12 14.51
N LEU A 94 21.96 -9.95 13.87
CA LEU A 94 23.08 -9.04 14.06
C LEU A 94 23.20 -8.78 15.56
N ARG A 95 24.22 -9.40 16.18
CA ARG A 95 24.62 -9.09 17.55
C ARG A 95 25.23 -7.69 17.54
N VAL A 96 24.42 -6.68 17.68
CA VAL A 96 24.88 -5.33 18.02
C VAL A 96 24.59 -5.13 19.49
N GLY A 97 25.64 -5.15 20.30
CA GLY A 97 25.62 -4.79 21.71
C GLY A 97 25.44 -5.97 22.68
N GLN A 98 26.34 -6.05 23.64
CA GLN A 98 26.29 -6.95 24.79
C GLN A 98 25.08 -6.62 25.69
N GLY A 99 23.95 -7.21 25.36
CA GLY A 99 22.75 -7.23 26.20
C GLY A 99 22.00 -8.52 25.93
N ASN A 100 21.78 -9.31 26.98
CA ASN A 100 21.23 -10.67 26.93
C ASN A 100 19.72 -10.74 26.64
N THR A 101 19.16 -9.75 25.92
CA THR A 101 17.78 -9.79 25.44
C THR A 101 17.80 -10.09 23.94
N PRO A 102 17.35 -11.29 23.51
CA PRO A 102 17.14 -11.52 22.09
C PRO A 102 16.09 -10.52 21.62
N PHE A 103 16.47 -9.64 20.69
CA PHE A 103 15.53 -8.74 20.02
C PHE A 103 14.51 -9.61 19.26
N ARG A 104 13.44 -9.97 19.95
CA ARG A 104 12.36 -10.77 19.42
C ARG A 104 11.66 -9.90 18.37
N ARG A 105 11.94 -10.15 17.10
CA ARG A 105 11.14 -9.54 16.03
C ARG A 105 9.71 -10.00 16.23
N SER A 106 8.83 -9.05 16.56
CA SER A 106 7.39 -9.23 16.46
C SER A 106 7.07 -9.31 14.97
N GLY A 107 7.32 -10.47 14.37
CA GLY A 107 7.04 -10.73 12.96
C GLY A 107 5.74 -11.50 12.81
N VAL A 108 5.13 -11.40 11.66
CA VAL A 108 4.04 -12.30 11.27
C VAL A 108 4.59 -13.73 11.22
N SER A 109 3.82 -14.69 11.71
CA SER A 109 4.22 -16.11 11.76
C SER A 109 4.52 -16.67 10.37
N ASP A 110 3.75 -16.30 9.36
CA ASP A 110 3.95 -16.65 7.97
C ASP A 110 3.56 -15.47 7.04
N PRO A 111 4.55 -14.78 6.44
CA PRO A 111 4.29 -13.69 5.50
C PRO A 111 3.77 -14.17 4.12
N ALA A 112 3.76 -15.48 3.87
CA ALA A 112 3.30 -16.06 2.60
C ALA A 112 1.80 -16.32 2.55
N THR A 113 1.06 -16.08 3.63
CA THR A 113 -0.40 -16.22 3.65
C THR A 113 -1.09 -15.25 2.68
N ILE A 114 -2.23 -15.63 2.16
CA ILE A 114 -3.06 -14.77 1.28
C ILE A 114 -3.35 -13.41 1.93
N GLU A 115 -3.68 -13.40 3.20
CA GLU A 115 -3.93 -12.19 3.97
C GLU A 115 -2.71 -11.25 4.00
N CYS A 116 -1.52 -11.79 4.29
CA CYS A 116 -0.29 -11.02 4.31
C CYS A 116 0.08 -10.46 2.93
N ARG A 117 -0.07 -11.28 1.87
CA ARG A 117 0.17 -10.85 0.48
C ARG A 117 -0.78 -9.75 0.06
N ARG A 118 -2.09 -9.89 0.36
CA ARG A 118 -3.10 -8.87 0.11
C ARG A 118 -2.78 -7.57 0.84
N THR A 119 -2.42 -7.66 2.12
CA THR A 119 -2.04 -6.49 2.94
C THR A 119 -0.80 -5.79 2.39
N TRP A 120 0.23 -6.55 1.97
CA TRP A 120 1.44 -5.98 1.39
C TRP A 120 1.18 -5.27 0.05
N LEU A 121 0.41 -5.90 -0.84
CA LEU A 121 -0.01 -5.27 -2.09
C LEU A 121 -0.90 -4.05 -1.84
N GLY A 122 -1.72 -4.05 -0.78
CA GLY A 122 -2.50 -2.88 -0.33
C GLY A 122 -1.61 -1.72 0.10
N CYS A 123 -0.52 -1.99 0.83
CA CYS A 123 0.48 -0.96 1.16
C CYS A 123 1.09 -0.36 -0.10
N TYR A 124 1.49 -1.20 -1.06
CA TYR A 124 2.05 -0.75 -2.33
C TYR A 124 1.04 0.10 -3.12
N PHE A 125 -0.18 -0.40 -3.30
CA PHE A 125 -1.25 0.26 -4.04
C PHE A 125 -1.52 1.68 -3.52
N LEU A 126 -1.75 1.82 -2.21
CA LEU A 126 -2.03 3.13 -1.62
C LEU A 126 -0.81 4.05 -1.60
N ALA A 127 0.40 3.52 -1.38
CA ALA A 127 1.62 4.30 -1.44
C ALA A 127 1.89 4.82 -2.86
N CYS A 128 1.70 3.99 -3.87
CA CYS A 128 1.84 4.36 -5.27
C CYS A 128 0.78 5.41 -5.68
N ASN A 129 -0.49 5.17 -5.33
CA ASN A 129 -1.58 6.11 -5.60
C ASN A 129 -1.31 7.49 -5.00
N THR A 130 -0.94 7.55 -3.73
CA THR A 130 -0.64 8.82 -3.06
C THR A 130 0.60 9.50 -3.61
N SER A 131 1.62 8.75 -4.00
CA SER A 131 2.84 9.28 -4.63
C SER A 131 2.54 9.92 -5.99
N ILE A 132 1.80 9.22 -6.85
CA ILE A 132 1.38 9.73 -8.16
C ILE A 132 0.52 10.99 -7.99
N SER A 133 -0.48 10.95 -7.12
CA SER A 133 -1.42 12.07 -6.92
C SER A 133 -0.77 13.32 -6.34
N LEU A 134 0.27 13.16 -5.53
CA LEU A 134 0.94 14.27 -4.86
C LEU A 134 2.29 14.66 -5.50
N HIS A 135 2.69 14.00 -6.59
CA HIS A 135 4.01 14.15 -7.20
C HIS A 135 5.15 14.04 -6.16
N ARG A 136 5.09 12.96 -5.34
CA ARG A 136 6.06 12.70 -4.27
C ARG A 136 6.68 11.32 -4.44
N PRO A 137 7.94 11.09 -3.98
CA PRO A 137 8.56 9.78 -4.07
C PRO A 137 7.82 8.74 -3.23
N SER A 138 7.70 7.51 -3.77
CA SER A 138 7.13 6.38 -3.04
C SER A 138 8.20 5.67 -2.21
N LEU A 139 7.86 5.32 -0.95
CA LEU A 139 8.70 4.50 -0.09
C LEU A 139 8.75 3.03 -0.54
N ILE A 140 7.64 2.53 -1.09
CA ILE A 140 7.49 1.13 -1.47
C ILE A 140 7.63 1.02 -2.98
N ARG A 141 8.70 0.32 -3.42
CA ARG A 141 8.95 0.04 -4.83
C ARG A 141 8.54 -1.37 -5.19
N TRP A 142 8.21 -1.59 -6.45
CA TRP A 142 7.87 -2.91 -6.97
C TRP A 142 9.00 -3.92 -6.76
N THR A 143 8.63 -5.15 -6.39
CA THR A 143 9.56 -6.26 -6.17
C THR A 143 9.06 -7.54 -6.84
N SER A 144 9.97 -8.49 -7.09
CA SER A 144 9.59 -9.82 -7.61
C SER A 144 8.64 -10.59 -6.66
N PHE A 145 8.69 -10.30 -5.36
CA PHE A 145 7.76 -10.88 -4.39
C PHE A 145 6.33 -10.35 -4.59
N MET A 146 6.17 -9.11 -5.02
CA MET A 146 4.84 -8.56 -5.38
C MET A 146 4.29 -9.22 -6.64
N THR A 147 5.13 -9.46 -7.66
CA THR A 147 4.72 -10.23 -8.85
C THR A 147 4.20 -11.61 -8.47
N GLU A 148 4.97 -12.37 -7.68
CA GLU A 148 4.53 -13.67 -7.16
C GLU A 148 3.25 -13.56 -6.32
N SER A 149 3.09 -12.48 -5.57
CA SER A 149 1.91 -12.27 -4.73
C SER A 149 0.66 -11.98 -5.56
N LEU A 150 0.77 -11.29 -6.69
CA LEU A 150 -0.32 -11.14 -7.66
C LEU A 150 -0.73 -12.49 -8.25
N ASP A 151 0.24 -13.26 -8.77
CA ASP A 151 -0.01 -14.56 -9.39
C ASP A 151 -0.76 -15.51 -8.42
N ILE A 152 -0.36 -15.49 -7.15
CA ILE A 152 -1.00 -16.30 -6.10
C ILE A 152 -2.41 -15.80 -5.78
N LEU A 153 -2.62 -14.48 -5.66
CA LEU A 153 -3.94 -13.91 -5.40
C LEU A 153 -4.93 -14.16 -6.54
N GLU A 154 -4.46 -14.17 -7.78
CA GLU A 154 -5.29 -14.44 -8.96
C GLU A 154 -5.69 -15.92 -9.08
N SER A 155 -4.82 -16.85 -8.62
CA SER A 155 -4.97 -18.29 -8.84
C SER A 155 -5.41 -19.09 -7.61
N SER A 156 -5.33 -18.53 -6.40
CA SER A 156 -5.63 -19.25 -5.16
C SER A 156 -7.12 -19.53 -4.98
N LEU A 157 -7.43 -20.71 -4.47
CA LEU A 157 -8.79 -21.07 -4.05
C LEU A 157 -9.25 -20.32 -2.79
N ASP A 158 -8.30 -19.82 -2.00
CA ASP A 158 -8.55 -19.04 -0.78
C ASP A 158 -8.64 -17.52 -1.07
N ALA A 159 -8.54 -17.14 -2.34
CA ALA A 159 -8.68 -15.75 -2.75
C ALA A 159 -10.13 -15.28 -2.63
N ALA A 160 -10.32 -14.03 -2.20
CA ALA A 160 -11.64 -13.42 -2.21
C ALA A 160 -12.09 -13.12 -3.66
N PRO A 161 -13.40 -13.14 -3.95
CA PRO A 161 -13.90 -12.79 -5.30
C PRO A 161 -13.44 -11.42 -5.81
N THR A 162 -13.17 -10.50 -4.88
CA THR A 162 -12.68 -9.14 -5.16
C THR A 162 -11.18 -9.06 -5.42
N ASP A 163 -10.40 -10.10 -5.13
CA ASP A 163 -8.95 -10.07 -5.27
C ASP A 163 -8.51 -9.92 -6.74
N LYS A 164 -9.24 -10.52 -7.68
CA LYS A 164 -8.97 -10.32 -9.10
C LYS A 164 -9.05 -8.86 -9.52
N TYR A 165 -10.11 -8.17 -9.08
CA TYR A 165 -10.24 -6.74 -9.33
C TYR A 165 -9.12 -5.94 -8.67
N PHE A 166 -8.79 -6.26 -7.44
CA PHE A 166 -7.69 -5.63 -6.73
C PHE A 166 -6.34 -5.84 -7.44
N CYS A 167 -6.07 -7.03 -7.97
CA CYS A 167 -4.87 -7.30 -8.77
C CYS A 167 -4.78 -6.40 -10.01
N HIS A 168 -5.89 -6.19 -10.72
CA HIS A 168 -5.93 -5.26 -11.85
C HIS A 168 -5.62 -3.82 -11.42
N LEU A 169 -6.18 -3.35 -10.32
CA LEU A 169 -5.86 -2.01 -9.78
C LEU A 169 -4.38 -1.87 -9.44
N VAL A 170 -3.78 -2.90 -8.84
CA VAL A 170 -2.35 -2.92 -8.52
C VAL A 170 -1.49 -2.88 -9.78
N GLN A 171 -1.86 -3.62 -10.83
CA GLN A 171 -1.16 -3.60 -12.12
C GLN A 171 -1.23 -2.23 -12.81
N GLN A 172 -2.39 -1.58 -12.77
CA GLN A 172 -2.54 -0.20 -13.28
C GLN A 172 -1.64 0.79 -12.55
N HIS A 173 -1.57 0.69 -11.21
CA HIS A 173 -0.71 1.56 -10.40
C HIS A 173 0.78 1.28 -10.63
N ARG A 174 1.15 0.02 -10.91
CA ARG A 174 2.50 -0.31 -11.34
C ARG A 174 2.88 0.38 -12.65
N LEU A 175 1.98 0.38 -13.65
CA LEU A 175 2.21 1.15 -14.88
C LEU A 175 2.34 2.66 -14.57
N GLY A 176 1.54 3.18 -13.64
CA GLY A 176 1.66 4.57 -13.16
C GLY A 176 3.03 4.85 -12.50
N GLU A 177 3.58 3.92 -11.71
CA GLU A 177 4.93 4.02 -11.14
C GLU A 177 6.00 4.04 -12.25
N ASP A 178 5.87 3.16 -13.26
CA ASP A 178 6.79 3.11 -14.41
C ASP A 178 6.76 4.43 -15.20
N ILE A 179 5.58 5.01 -15.42
CA ILE A 179 5.41 6.34 -16.04
C ILE A 179 6.09 7.41 -15.18
N GLY A 180 5.80 7.43 -13.88
CA GLY A 180 6.39 8.39 -12.94
C GLY A 180 7.90 8.33 -12.93
N GLY A 181 8.47 7.12 -12.90
CA GLY A 181 9.92 6.90 -12.94
C GLY A 181 10.56 7.27 -14.28
N GLN A 182 9.90 6.95 -15.40
CA GLN A 182 10.42 7.23 -16.73
C GLN A 182 10.49 8.74 -17.03
N PHE A 183 9.52 9.49 -16.54
CA PHE A 183 9.44 10.93 -16.76
C PHE A 183 9.88 11.74 -15.54
N SER A 184 10.35 11.10 -14.46
CA SER A 184 10.76 11.74 -13.21
C SER A 184 9.73 12.75 -12.71
N LEU A 185 8.46 12.32 -12.65
CA LEU A 185 7.34 13.20 -12.28
C LEU A 185 7.37 13.63 -10.81
N ASP A 186 8.20 13.01 -10.00
CA ASP A 186 8.48 13.36 -8.60
C ASP A 186 9.54 14.46 -8.44
N ASP A 187 10.23 14.84 -9.53
CA ASP A 187 11.18 15.96 -9.54
C ASP A 187 10.52 17.23 -10.11
N PRO A 188 10.19 18.23 -9.27
CA PRO A 188 9.57 19.47 -9.73
C PRO A 188 10.45 20.30 -10.67
N SER A 189 11.76 20.00 -10.72
CA SER A 189 12.70 20.68 -11.62
C SER A 189 12.71 20.07 -13.03
N ASN A 190 12.13 18.88 -13.19
CA ASN A 190 12.10 18.20 -14.48
C ASN A 190 10.90 18.67 -15.31
N MET A 191 11.18 19.26 -16.48
CA MET A 191 10.17 19.67 -17.45
C MET A 191 10.17 18.69 -18.62
N VAL A 192 9.10 17.90 -18.71
CA VAL A 192 8.92 16.93 -19.80
C VAL A 192 8.45 17.65 -21.06
N ASP A 193 9.26 17.62 -22.13
CA ASP A 193 8.82 18.10 -23.44
C ASP A 193 8.01 16.99 -24.15
N ILE A 194 6.70 17.21 -24.25
CA ILE A 194 5.78 16.29 -24.92
C ILE A 194 6.06 16.15 -26.41
N ASN A 195 6.67 17.15 -27.06
CA ASN A 195 6.95 17.15 -28.48
C ASN A 195 8.30 16.46 -28.83
N ASP A 196 9.11 16.15 -27.81
CA ASP A 196 10.35 15.41 -28.06
C ASP A 196 10.08 14.01 -28.59
N ALA A 197 10.84 13.59 -29.62
CA ALA A 197 10.65 12.32 -30.29
C ALA A 197 10.80 11.10 -29.35
N ARG A 198 11.69 11.18 -28.34
CA ARG A 198 11.87 10.12 -27.33
C ARG A 198 10.67 10.03 -26.42
N THR A 199 10.16 11.17 -25.99
CA THR A 199 8.94 11.26 -25.17
C THR A 199 7.77 10.65 -25.91
N GLN A 200 7.55 11.01 -27.19
CA GLN A 200 6.50 10.45 -28.04
C GLN A 200 6.62 8.93 -28.24
N TYR A 201 7.84 8.43 -28.43
CA TYR A 201 8.07 6.99 -28.54
C TYR A 201 7.73 6.26 -27.24
N SER A 202 8.13 6.81 -26.11
CA SER A 202 7.83 6.26 -24.79
C SER A 202 6.33 6.26 -24.51
N LEU A 203 5.62 7.34 -24.81
CA LEU A 203 4.17 7.43 -24.64
C LEU A 203 3.43 6.34 -25.43
N LYS A 204 3.83 6.10 -26.70
CA LYS A 204 3.23 5.04 -27.52
C LYS A 204 3.48 3.63 -26.94
N ALA A 205 4.61 3.40 -26.27
CA ALA A 205 4.86 2.13 -25.60
C ALA A 205 3.95 1.96 -24.38
N LEU A 206 3.83 2.99 -23.57
CA LEU A 206 2.98 3.01 -22.36
C LEU A 206 1.48 2.90 -22.72
N GLU A 207 1.04 3.53 -23.83
CA GLU A 207 -0.33 3.37 -24.35
C GLU A 207 -0.64 1.91 -24.69
N ARG A 208 0.30 1.20 -25.33
CA ARG A 208 0.13 -0.24 -25.62
C ARG A 208 0.06 -1.09 -24.36
N ASP A 209 0.87 -0.78 -23.35
CA ASP A 209 0.85 -1.50 -22.08
C ASP A 209 -0.48 -1.25 -21.34
N LEU A 210 -0.99 -0.02 -21.37
CA LEU A 210 -2.31 0.32 -20.82
C LEU A 210 -3.43 -0.41 -21.55
N GLU A 211 -3.40 -0.45 -22.91
CA GLU A 211 -4.37 -1.20 -23.71
C GLU A 211 -4.35 -2.70 -23.39
N LYS A 212 -3.17 -3.27 -23.12
CA LYS A 212 -3.03 -4.67 -22.72
C LYS A 212 -3.70 -4.91 -21.36
N ILE A 213 -3.38 -4.10 -20.35
CA ILE A 213 -4.01 -4.19 -19.03
C ILE A 213 -5.54 -4.06 -19.15
N HIS A 214 -6.02 -3.12 -19.97
CA HIS A 214 -7.45 -2.91 -20.17
C HIS A 214 -8.14 -4.12 -20.86
N LYS A 215 -7.48 -4.78 -21.79
CA LYS A 215 -8.02 -5.99 -22.45
C LYS A 215 -8.13 -7.17 -21.49
N ASP A 216 -7.19 -7.27 -20.55
CA ASP A 216 -7.14 -8.34 -19.55
C ASP A 216 -8.17 -8.17 -18.43
N VAL A 217 -8.92 -7.04 -18.37
CA VAL A 217 -10.01 -6.82 -17.42
C VAL A 217 -11.16 -7.79 -17.70
N PRO A 218 -11.59 -8.60 -16.73
CA PRO A 218 -12.73 -9.50 -16.87
C PRO A 218 -14.03 -8.79 -17.28
N GLU A 219 -14.83 -9.40 -18.15
CA GLU A 219 -16.06 -8.80 -18.68
C GLU A 219 -17.12 -8.48 -17.60
N ASP A 220 -17.13 -9.25 -16.49
CA ASP A 220 -17.99 -8.99 -15.33
C ASP A 220 -17.62 -7.72 -14.58
N LEU A 221 -16.38 -7.25 -14.71
CA LEU A 221 -15.90 -5.99 -14.12
C LEU A 221 -16.11 -4.79 -15.05
N LYS A 222 -16.19 -4.99 -16.36
CA LYS A 222 -16.45 -3.95 -17.36
C LYS A 222 -17.89 -3.41 -17.35
N ARG A 223 -18.83 -4.16 -16.76
CA ARG A 223 -20.29 -3.85 -16.76
C ARG A 223 -20.78 -3.01 -15.60
N ARG A 224 -19.90 -2.44 -14.78
CA ARG A 224 -20.26 -1.64 -13.60
C ARG A 224 -20.11 -0.11 -13.81
N GLU A 225 -20.16 0.32 -15.08
CA GLU A 225 -20.33 1.73 -15.41
C GLU A 225 -21.80 2.14 -15.38
#